data_a3f628aaa5a5c63c54e9287b5ec6cb51
#
_entry.id   a3f628aaa5a5c63c54e9287b5ec6cb51
#
_cell.length_a   1.000
_cell.length_b   1.000
_cell.length_c   1.000
_cell.angle_alpha   90.00
_cell.angle_beta   90.00
_cell.angle_gamma   90.00
#
_symmetry.space_group_name_H-M   'P 1'
#
loop_
_entity.id
_entity.type
_entity.pdbx_description
1 polymer ?
#
loop_
_entity_poly.entity_id
_entity_poly.type
_entity_poly.pdbx_seq_one_letter_code
_entity_poly.pdbx_strand_id
1 'polypeptide(L)'
;MNTINQVTPQSAGALTFSPDGVLFVGDSKLGAIFAFETERGQAPASLDPFLFESIDERIAAALGVTAKSLVMNGMAVHPVTREPYLAVGVCNGDRLEPAVVSVSLAGEVHPFDLSSPNVTVHRLSGVPDEGKTFQSRAGTFPLPPAAYFDEKARTPLRSMTIVDLKFHAGEVFVAGVSNQE
;
A
#
# COMPACT_ATOMS: atom_id res chain seq x y z
N MET A 1 15.34 -8.89 -28.92
CA MET A 1 15.29 -8.69 -27.46
C MET A 1 13.87 -8.35 -27.10
N ASN A 2 13.11 -9.29 -26.51
CA ASN A 2 11.76 -8.99 -26.03
C ASN A 2 11.91 -8.12 -24.77
N THR A 3 11.53 -6.87 -24.86
CA THR A 3 11.34 -6.02 -23.69
C THR A 3 10.18 -6.64 -22.91
N ILE A 4 10.46 -7.32 -21.80
CA ILE A 4 9.45 -7.71 -20.84
C ILE A 4 8.90 -6.38 -20.31
N ASN A 5 7.67 -6.04 -20.67
CA ASN A 5 6.97 -4.90 -20.06
C ASN A 5 6.86 -5.19 -18.56
N GLN A 6 7.77 -4.62 -17.80
CA GLN A 6 7.77 -4.73 -16.35
C GLN A 6 6.51 -4.04 -15.82
N VAL A 7 5.63 -4.81 -15.22
CA VAL A 7 4.39 -4.28 -14.62
C VAL A 7 4.77 -3.69 -13.26
N THR A 8 4.59 -2.38 -13.11
CA THR A 8 4.76 -1.69 -11.83
C THR A 8 3.40 -1.42 -11.17
N PRO A 9 3.31 -1.37 -9.85
CA PRO A 9 2.08 -1.00 -9.17
C PRO A 9 1.56 0.38 -9.61
N GLN A 10 0.25 0.49 -9.80
CA GLN A 10 -0.46 1.74 -10.07
C GLN A 10 -1.15 2.32 -8.83
N SER A 11 -1.27 1.52 -7.78
CA SER A 11 -1.67 1.94 -6.44
C SER A 11 -0.96 1.06 -5.41
N ALA A 12 -0.75 1.59 -4.22
CA ALA A 12 -0.28 0.84 -3.07
C ALA A 12 -1.23 1.10 -1.91
N GLY A 13 -1.94 0.05 -1.50
CA GLY A 13 -2.92 0.09 -0.42
C GLY A 13 -2.51 -0.82 0.73
N ALA A 14 -3.20 -1.94 0.87
CA ALA A 14 -2.91 -2.94 1.90
C ALA A 14 -1.53 -3.57 1.72
N LEU A 15 -0.86 -3.81 2.83
CA LEU A 15 0.44 -4.47 2.91
C LEU A 15 0.37 -5.67 3.85
N THR A 16 1.12 -6.72 3.56
CA THR A 16 1.41 -7.80 4.49
C THR A 16 2.76 -8.42 4.20
N PHE A 17 3.34 -9.10 5.18
CA PHE A 17 4.58 -9.86 5.01
C PHE A 17 4.35 -11.36 5.20
N SER A 18 5.09 -12.18 4.45
CA SER A 18 5.33 -13.56 4.83
C SER A 18 6.39 -13.63 5.95
N PRO A 19 6.48 -14.75 6.68
CA PRO A 19 7.49 -14.91 7.76
C PRO A 19 8.94 -14.82 7.28
N ASP A 20 9.20 -15.10 6.02
CA ASP A 20 10.52 -15.07 5.38
C ASP A 20 10.85 -13.72 4.73
N GLY A 21 9.99 -12.71 4.91
CA GLY A 21 10.28 -11.34 4.53
C GLY A 21 9.83 -10.96 3.12
N VAL A 22 8.95 -11.74 2.48
CA VAL A 22 8.33 -11.28 1.22
C VAL A 22 7.24 -10.26 1.54
N LEU A 23 7.37 -9.06 0.96
CA LEU A 23 6.37 -7.99 1.05
C LEU A 23 5.30 -8.17 -0.02
N PHE A 24 4.05 -8.28 0.39
CA PHE A 24 2.89 -8.26 -0.51
C PHE A 24 2.25 -6.88 -0.50
N VAL A 25 2.07 -6.31 -1.69
CA VAL A 25 1.48 -4.98 -1.93
C VAL A 25 0.20 -5.15 -2.73
N GLY A 26 -0.92 -4.72 -2.18
CA GLY A 26 -2.21 -4.71 -2.85
C GLY A 26 -2.36 -3.50 -3.77
N ASP A 27 -2.61 -3.76 -5.04
CA ASP A 27 -2.90 -2.76 -6.06
C ASP A 27 -4.36 -2.86 -6.50
N SER A 28 -5.22 -2.03 -5.94
CA SER A 28 -6.64 -1.99 -6.28
C SER A 28 -6.90 -1.49 -7.70
N LYS A 29 -6.07 -0.57 -8.24
CA LYS A 29 -6.23 -0.07 -9.61
C LYS A 29 -6.02 -1.16 -10.65
N LEU A 30 -4.97 -1.99 -10.48
CA LEU A 30 -4.71 -3.13 -11.36
C LEU A 30 -5.52 -4.37 -10.99
N GLY A 31 -6.09 -4.44 -9.77
CA GLY A 31 -6.70 -5.65 -9.23
C GLY A 31 -5.65 -6.76 -9.12
N ALA A 32 -4.52 -6.45 -8.54
CA ALA A 32 -3.37 -7.34 -8.46
C ALA A 32 -2.66 -7.26 -7.11
N ILE A 33 -1.95 -8.32 -6.78
CA ILE A 33 -1.04 -8.38 -5.64
C ILE A 33 0.37 -8.51 -6.20
N PHE A 34 1.26 -7.66 -5.74
CA PHE A 34 2.68 -7.68 -6.05
C PHE A 34 3.44 -8.29 -4.87
N ALA A 35 4.32 -9.25 -5.13
CA ALA A 35 5.19 -9.86 -4.13
C ALA A 35 6.63 -9.46 -4.41
N PHE A 36 7.25 -8.77 -3.46
CA PHE A 36 8.62 -8.29 -3.52
C PHE A 36 9.47 -9.01 -2.49
N GLU A 37 10.62 -9.52 -2.91
CA GLU A 37 11.63 -9.95 -1.95
C GLU A 37 12.23 -8.72 -1.27
N THR A 38 12.33 -8.76 0.06
CA THR A 38 13.02 -7.73 0.84
C THR A 38 14.33 -8.26 1.39
N GLU A 39 15.21 -7.37 1.79
CA GLU A 39 16.44 -7.79 2.47
C GLU A 39 16.08 -8.48 3.80
N ARG A 40 16.66 -9.64 4.04
CA ARG A 40 16.34 -10.42 5.26
C ARG A 40 16.73 -9.69 6.54
N GLY A 41 17.76 -8.84 6.50
CA GLY A 41 18.22 -8.09 7.64
C GLY A 41 18.54 -8.96 8.87
N GLN A 42 18.71 -8.32 10.01
CA GLN A 42 18.92 -8.99 11.29
C GLN A 42 17.85 -8.53 12.29
N ALA A 43 17.45 -9.45 13.16
CA ALA A 43 16.55 -9.09 14.25
C ALA A 43 17.27 -8.13 15.21
N PRO A 44 16.61 -7.05 15.67
CA PRO A 44 17.20 -6.16 16.66
C PRO A 44 17.43 -6.90 17.98
N ALA A 45 18.50 -6.52 18.68
CA ALA A 45 18.87 -7.13 19.97
C ALA A 45 17.82 -6.85 21.07
N SER A 46 17.14 -5.73 20.99
CA SER A 46 16.01 -5.35 21.85
C SER A 46 14.96 -4.59 21.04
N LEU A 47 13.73 -4.65 21.51
CA LEU A 47 12.60 -3.89 20.97
C LEU A 47 12.08 -2.98 22.06
N ASP A 48 12.68 -1.82 22.16
CA ASP A 48 12.11 -0.76 22.98
C ASP A 48 10.94 -0.10 22.23
N PRO A 49 9.87 0.29 22.92
CA PRO A 49 8.82 1.08 22.31
C PRO A 49 9.41 2.34 21.70
N PHE A 50 9.12 2.60 20.42
CA PHE A 50 9.55 3.81 19.76
C PHE A 50 8.35 4.62 19.31
N LEU A 51 8.51 5.94 19.39
CA LEU A 51 7.55 6.92 18.91
C LEU A 51 8.29 7.86 17.95
N PHE A 52 7.81 7.96 16.75
CA PHE A 52 8.32 8.92 15.78
C PHE A 52 7.35 10.09 15.66
N GLU A 53 7.79 11.26 16.08
CA GLU A 53 7.06 12.50 15.84
C GLU A 53 7.18 12.91 14.37
N SER A 54 6.13 13.51 13.82
CA SER A 54 6.09 14.05 12.45
C SER A 54 6.54 13.06 11.38
N ILE A 55 6.09 11.81 11.46
CA ILE A 55 6.49 10.77 10.50
C ILE A 55 6.06 11.13 9.07
N ASP A 56 4.97 11.83 8.89
CA ASP A 56 4.49 12.35 7.62
C ASP A 56 5.48 13.35 7.00
N GLU A 57 6.06 14.24 7.80
CA GLU A 57 7.08 15.19 7.33
C GLU A 57 8.36 14.47 6.92
N ARG A 58 8.78 13.45 7.67
CA ARG A 58 9.94 12.63 7.34
C ARG A 58 9.74 11.84 6.05
N ILE A 59 8.57 11.24 5.87
CA ILE A 59 8.21 10.52 4.63
C ILE A 59 8.20 11.51 3.46
N ALA A 60 7.58 12.67 3.64
CA ALA A 60 7.55 13.70 2.61
C ALA A 60 8.95 14.15 2.19
N ALA A 61 9.83 14.38 3.16
CA ALA A 61 11.23 14.74 2.88
C ALA A 61 11.97 13.65 2.11
N ALA A 62 11.80 12.38 2.49
CA ALA A 62 12.43 11.24 1.81
C ALA A 62 11.92 11.05 0.37
N LEU A 63 10.65 11.38 0.10
CA LEU A 63 10.04 11.30 -1.22
C LEU A 63 10.18 12.60 -2.04
N GLY A 64 10.74 13.66 -1.47
CA GLY A 64 10.92 14.96 -2.14
C GLY A 64 9.62 15.73 -2.37
N VAL A 65 8.62 15.55 -1.49
CA VAL A 65 7.29 16.17 -1.59
C VAL A 65 6.92 16.91 -0.29
N THR A 66 5.70 17.42 -0.19
CA THR A 66 5.18 18.02 1.03
C THR A 66 4.30 17.02 1.80
N ALA A 67 4.23 17.11 3.11
CA ALA A 67 3.38 16.22 3.93
C ALA A 67 1.89 16.30 3.52
N LYS A 68 1.43 17.48 3.09
CA LYS A 68 0.04 17.67 2.60
C LYS A 68 -0.28 16.90 1.31
N SER A 69 0.75 16.47 0.57
CA SER A 69 0.60 15.67 -0.64
C SER A 69 0.54 14.17 -0.36
N LEU A 70 0.64 13.75 0.90
CA LEU A 70 0.68 12.33 1.27
C LEU A 70 -0.70 11.83 1.72
N VAL A 71 -1.01 10.61 1.31
CA VAL A 71 -2.13 9.82 1.81
C VAL A 71 -1.57 8.52 2.37
N MET A 72 -1.75 8.28 3.67
CA MET A 72 -1.33 7.04 4.32
C MET A 72 -2.37 5.96 4.04
N ASN A 73 -1.98 4.88 3.35
CA ASN A 73 -2.92 3.85 2.89
C ASN A 73 -2.85 2.57 3.71
N GLY A 74 -1.67 2.17 4.15
CA GLY A 74 -1.51 0.92 4.87
C GLY A 74 -0.14 0.79 5.52
N MET A 75 -0.01 -0.18 6.41
CA MET A 75 1.24 -0.47 7.11
C MET A 75 1.37 -1.97 7.36
N ALA A 76 2.59 -2.48 7.24
CA ALA A 76 2.97 -3.81 7.72
C ALA A 76 4.36 -3.73 8.37
N VAL A 77 4.62 -4.62 9.33
CA VAL A 77 5.91 -4.68 10.02
C VAL A 77 6.71 -5.86 9.48
N HIS A 78 7.96 -5.61 9.10
CA HIS A 78 8.85 -6.66 8.63
C HIS A 78 9.10 -7.71 9.73
N PRO A 79 8.92 -9.00 9.45
CA PRO A 79 8.90 -10.04 10.50
C PRO A 79 10.23 -10.21 11.24
N VAL A 80 11.34 -9.91 10.59
CA VAL A 80 12.69 -10.06 11.16
C VAL A 80 13.23 -8.73 11.69
N THR A 81 13.35 -7.70 10.85
CA THR A 81 13.96 -6.41 11.24
C THR A 81 13.07 -5.57 12.16
N ARG A 82 11.77 -5.88 12.20
CA ARG A 82 10.74 -5.12 12.95
C ARG A 82 10.51 -3.71 12.45
N GLU A 83 11.05 -3.35 11.32
CA GLU A 83 10.84 -2.08 10.66
C GLU A 83 9.42 -2.01 10.07
N PRO A 84 8.67 -0.94 10.30
CA PRO A 84 7.40 -0.71 9.62
C PRO A 84 7.63 -0.31 8.17
N TYR A 85 6.83 -0.89 7.28
CA TYR A 85 6.67 -0.50 5.89
C TYR A 85 5.32 0.17 5.74
N LEU A 86 5.30 1.34 5.10
CA LEU A 86 4.10 2.13 4.91
C LEU A 86 3.80 2.29 3.42
N ALA A 87 2.58 1.96 3.03
CA ALA A 87 2.07 2.29 1.71
C ALA A 87 1.51 3.70 1.74
N VAL A 88 1.97 4.53 0.84
CA VAL A 88 1.55 5.93 0.73
C VAL A 88 1.15 6.26 -0.70
N GLY A 89 0.15 7.13 -0.85
CA GLY A 89 -0.16 7.78 -2.11
C GLY A 89 0.44 9.17 -2.12
N VAL A 90 1.12 9.53 -3.19
CA VAL A 90 1.65 10.88 -3.40
C VAL A 90 0.73 11.62 -4.37
N CYS A 91 0.07 12.67 -3.90
CA CYS A 91 -0.78 13.52 -4.75
C CYS A 91 0.09 14.38 -5.66
N ASN A 92 -0.04 14.18 -6.97
CA ASN A 92 0.63 14.96 -8.00
C ASN A 92 -0.46 15.46 -8.99
N GLY A 93 -0.99 16.65 -8.73
CA GLY A 93 -2.17 17.16 -9.41
C GLY A 93 -3.37 16.23 -9.18
N ASP A 94 -3.99 15.74 -10.25
CA ASP A 94 -5.14 14.82 -10.21
C ASP A 94 -4.73 13.34 -10.11
N ARG A 95 -3.44 13.05 -9.99
CA ARG A 95 -2.92 11.69 -9.89
C ARG A 95 -2.48 11.37 -8.48
N LEU A 96 -2.78 10.16 -8.06
CA LEU A 96 -2.25 9.56 -6.84
C LEU A 96 -1.22 8.51 -7.26
N GLU A 97 0.06 8.81 -7.05
CA GLU A 97 1.17 7.93 -7.39
C GLU A 97 1.51 7.04 -6.19
N PRO A 98 1.70 5.72 -6.39
CA PRO A 98 2.03 4.82 -5.30
C PRO A 98 3.48 4.96 -4.86
N ALA A 99 3.70 4.92 -3.56
CA ALA A 99 5.00 4.72 -2.98
C ALA A 99 4.90 3.77 -1.78
N VAL A 100 6.00 3.09 -1.50
CA VAL A 100 6.19 2.36 -0.24
C VAL A 100 7.48 2.86 0.38
N VAL A 101 7.48 3.04 1.68
CA VAL A 101 8.69 3.41 2.44
C VAL A 101 8.87 2.46 3.60
N SER A 102 10.11 2.15 3.97
CA SER A 102 10.43 1.56 5.27
C SER A 102 10.92 2.63 6.23
N VAL A 103 10.73 2.39 7.52
CA VAL A 103 11.24 3.25 8.58
C VAL A 103 12.13 2.43 9.49
N SER A 104 13.41 2.80 9.57
CA SER A 104 14.34 2.12 10.46
C SER A 104 13.98 2.36 11.93
N LEU A 105 14.49 1.52 12.83
CA LEU A 105 14.30 1.71 14.28
C LEU A 105 14.93 3.01 14.80
N ALA A 106 15.84 3.61 14.03
CA ALA A 106 16.39 4.94 14.30
C ALA A 106 15.53 6.09 13.76
N GLY A 107 14.44 5.79 13.04
CA GLY A 107 13.52 6.76 12.45
C GLY A 107 13.96 7.31 11.10
N GLU A 108 14.91 6.66 10.44
CA GLU A 108 15.29 6.98 9.07
C GLU A 108 14.28 6.40 8.09
N VAL A 109 13.86 7.18 7.10
CA VAL A 109 12.88 6.78 6.10
C VAL A 109 13.59 6.43 4.80
N HIS A 110 13.34 5.23 4.29
CA HIS A 110 13.94 4.72 3.06
C HIS A 110 12.84 4.40 2.03
N PRO A 111 12.82 5.06 0.87
CA PRO A 111 11.93 4.70 -0.22
C PRO A 111 12.21 3.27 -0.69
N PHE A 112 11.13 2.49 -0.86
CA PHE A 112 11.20 1.12 -1.37
C PHE A 112 11.02 1.10 -2.90
N ASP A 113 11.87 0.36 -3.61
CA ASP A 113 11.82 0.29 -5.07
C ASP A 113 10.69 -0.64 -5.55
N LEU A 114 9.59 -0.05 -5.99
CA LEU A 114 8.46 -0.76 -6.61
C LEU A 114 8.71 -1.16 -8.08
N SER A 115 9.84 -0.78 -8.67
CA SER A 115 10.22 -1.10 -10.04
C SER A 115 11.18 -2.29 -10.15
N SER A 116 11.40 -3.02 -9.05
CA SER A 116 12.29 -4.19 -9.02
C SER A 116 11.95 -5.20 -10.12
N PRO A 117 12.94 -5.71 -10.87
CA PRO A 117 12.71 -6.74 -11.89
C PRO A 117 12.30 -8.09 -11.31
N ASN A 118 12.57 -8.32 -10.02
CA ASN A 118 12.28 -9.58 -9.33
C ASN A 118 10.94 -9.50 -8.57
N VAL A 119 9.88 -9.07 -9.26
CA VAL A 119 8.54 -9.01 -8.69
C VAL A 119 7.66 -10.11 -9.25
N THR A 120 6.94 -10.80 -8.38
CA THR A 120 5.86 -11.71 -8.77
C THR A 120 4.54 -10.97 -8.69
N VAL A 121 3.72 -11.09 -9.75
CA VAL A 121 2.42 -10.40 -9.84
C VAL A 121 1.32 -11.42 -9.97
N HIS A 122 0.37 -11.39 -9.05
CA HIS A 122 -0.86 -12.19 -9.11
C HIS A 122 -2.06 -11.28 -9.39
N ARG A 123 -2.76 -11.53 -10.51
CA ARG A 123 -3.99 -10.80 -10.87
C ARG A 123 -5.19 -11.48 -10.26
N LEU A 124 -6.07 -10.70 -9.64
CA LEU A 124 -7.31 -11.19 -9.07
C LEU A 124 -8.37 -11.39 -10.18
N SER A 125 -9.21 -12.40 -10.00
CA SER A 125 -10.42 -12.61 -10.82
C SER A 125 -11.59 -11.81 -10.25
N GLY A 126 -12.57 -11.47 -11.09
CA GLY A 126 -13.80 -10.81 -10.64
C GLY A 126 -13.60 -9.36 -10.13
N VAL A 127 -12.55 -8.71 -10.57
CA VAL A 127 -12.26 -7.32 -10.22
C VAL A 127 -13.36 -6.39 -10.75
N PRO A 128 -13.87 -5.41 -9.98
CA PRO A 128 -14.88 -4.47 -10.44
C PRO A 128 -14.46 -3.72 -11.70
N ASP A 129 -15.39 -3.48 -12.62
CA ASP A 129 -15.14 -2.68 -13.82
C ASP A 129 -14.78 -1.23 -13.44
N GLU A 130 -13.90 -0.60 -14.22
CA GLU A 130 -13.40 0.76 -13.93
C GLU A 130 -14.51 1.82 -13.83
N GLY A 131 -15.58 1.67 -14.60
CA GLY A 131 -16.72 2.60 -14.59
C GLY A 131 -17.71 2.39 -13.44
N LYS A 132 -17.63 1.27 -12.69
CA LYS A 132 -18.54 1.02 -11.57
C LYS A 132 -18.22 1.88 -10.38
N THR A 133 -19.25 2.54 -9.87
CA THR A 133 -19.17 3.41 -8.68
C THR A 133 -20.26 3.05 -7.68
N PHE A 134 -20.03 3.33 -6.41
CA PHE A 134 -21.08 3.29 -5.39
C PHE A 134 -21.21 4.66 -4.75
N GLN A 135 -22.40 4.93 -4.21
CA GLN A 135 -22.65 6.11 -3.39
C GLN A 135 -22.55 5.70 -1.93
N SER A 136 -21.57 6.25 -1.23
CA SER A 136 -21.47 6.04 0.20
C SER A 136 -22.70 6.68 0.88
N ARG A 137 -23.38 5.93 1.75
CA ARG A 137 -24.38 6.53 2.64
C ARG A 137 -23.62 7.25 3.74
N ALA A 138 -23.80 8.56 3.84
CA ALA A 138 -23.27 9.35 4.93
C ALA A 138 -23.61 8.70 6.29
N GLY A 139 -22.61 8.42 7.11
CA GLY A 139 -22.78 7.94 8.48
C GLY A 139 -22.42 6.47 8.75
N THR A 140 -22.00 5.68 7.76
CA THR A 140 -21.76 4.23 7.96
C THR A 140 -20.30 3.86 8.26
N PHE A 141 -19.34 4.74 8.03
CA PHE A 141 -17.91 4.51 8.31
C PHE A 141 -17.24 5.77 8.83
N PRO A 142 -16.20 5.67 9.69
CA PRO A 142 -15.33 6.81 9.98
C PRO A 142 -14.72 7.27 8.67
N LEU A 143 -15.11 8.46 8.26
CA LEU A 143 -14.71 9.05 6.98
C LEU A 143 -13.26 9.53 7.06
N PRO A 144 -12.45 9.32 6.01
CA PRO A 144 -11.19 10.06 5.87
C PRO A 144 -11.45 11.57 5.83
N PRO A 145 -10.41 12.42 5.99
CA PRO A 145 -10.54 13.87 6.05
C PRO A 145 -11.42 14.43 4.93
N ALA A 146 -12.20 15.45 5.25
CA ALA A 146 -13.25 16.07 4.41
C ALA A 146 -12.82 16.47 2.97
N ALA A 147 -11.51 16.50 2.68
CA ALA A 147 -10.97 16.75 1.34
C ALA A 147 -11.27 15.61 0.33
N TYR A 148 -11.69 14.44 0.80
CA TYR A 148 -11.99 13.27 -0.04
C TYR A 148 -13.49 13.01 -0.22
N PHE A 149 -14.35 13.77 0.42
CA PHE A 149 -15.80 13.60 0.35
C PHE A 149 -16.51 14.86 -0.13
N ASP A 150 -16.66 14.94 -1.42
CA ASP A 150 -17.85 15.59 -1.97
C ASP A 150 -19.02 14.61 -1.73
N GLU A 151 -20.07 15.01 -1.03
CA GLU A 151 -21.29 14.20 -0.82
C GLU A 151 -21.94 13.71 -2.13
N LYS A 152 -21.54 14.30 -3.25
CA LYS A 152 -21.95 13.94 -4.61
C LYS A 152 -20.92 13.06 -5.32
N ALA A 153 -19.70 12.90 -4.77
CA ALA A 153 -18.67 12.11 -5.40
C ALA A 153 -19.00 10.61 -5.30
N ARG A 154 -19.05 9.97 -6.45
CA ARG A 154 -19.18 8.52 -6.54
C ARG A 154 -17.79 7.90 -6.38
N THR A 155 -17.63 7.03 -5.41
CA THR A 155 -16.39 6.29 -5.21
C THR A 155 -16.29 5.15 -6.21
N PRO A 156 -15.21 5.04 -7.00
CA PRO A 156 -15.00 3.89 -7.87
C PRO A 156 -14.92 2.60 -7.05
N LEU A 157 -15.73 1.59 -7.39
CA LEU A 157 -15.65 0.27 -6.75
C LEU A 157 -14.26 -0.35 -6.88
N ARG A 158 -13.58 -0.06 -7.97
CA ARG A 158 -12.21 -0.49 -8.24
C ARG A 158 -11.24 -0.11 -7.10
N SER A 159 -11.41 1.06 -6.48
CA SER A 159 -10.55 1.50 -5.35
C SER A 159 -10.69 0.65 -4.10
N MET A 160 -11.74 -0.17 -4.02
CA MET A 160 -12.03 -1.08 -2.91
C MET A 160 -11.78 -2.56 -3.26
N THR A 161 -11.16 -2.85 -4.39
CA THR A 161 -10.85 -4.22 -4.83
C THR A 161 -10.00 -4.94 -3.79
N ILE A 162 -9.06 -4.24 -3.18
CA ILE A 162 -8.21 -4.75 -2.11
C ILE A 162 -8.19 -3.71 -1.00
N VAL A 163 -8.87 -3.99 0.11
CA VAL A 163 -8.91 -3.11 1.29
C VAL A 163 -8.03 -3.63 2.42
N ASP A 164 -7.75 -4.93 2.45
CA ASP A 164 -6.83 -5.53 3.41
C ASP A 164 -6.17 -6.78 2.85
N LEU A 165 -4.96 -7.07 3.34
CA LEU A 165 -4.19 -8.27 3.05
C LEU A 165 -3.70 -8.91 4.34
N LYS A 166 -3.76 -10.24 4.39
CA LYS A 166 -3.19 -10.99 5.51
C LYS A 166 -2.48 -12.24 5.00
N PHE A 167 -1.21 -12.38 5.32
CA PHE A 167 -0.49 -13.64 5.13
C PHE A 167 -0.77 -14.58 6.31
N HIS A 168 -1.17 -15.81 6.02
CA HIS A 168 -1.36 -16.86 7.03
C HIS A 168 -1.16 -18.25 6.42
N ALA A 169 -0.41 -19.10 7.08
CA ALA A 169 -0.22 -20.52 6.73
C ALA A 169 0.18 -20.77 5.25
N GLY A 170 1.03 -19.92 4.67
CA GLY A 170 1.50 -20.05 3.28
C GLY A 170 0.60 -19.40 2.24
N GLU A 171 -0.50 -18.77 2.64
CA GLU A 171 -1.48 -18.15 1.75
C GLU A 171 -1.65 -16.66 2.05
N VAL A 172 -2.03 -15.88 1.03
CA VAL A 172 -2.41 -14.46 1.16
C VAL A 172 -3.93 -14.37 1.08
N PHE A 173 -4.55 -13.97 2.18
CA PHE A 173 -5.98 -13.66 2.25
C PHE A 173 -6.21 -12.22 1.82
N VAL A 174 -7.21 -12.03 0.99
CA VAL A 174 -7.58 -10.73 0.42
C VAL A 174 -8.99 -10.37 0.86
N ALA A 175 -9.14 -9.21 1.49
CA ALA A 175 -10.45 -8.61 1.73
C ALA A 175 -10.69 -7.47 0.74
N GLY A 176 -11.88 -7.42 0.16
CA GLY A 176 -12.21 -6.38 -0.82
C GLY A 176 -13.57 -6.59 -1.47
N VAL A 177 -13.81 -5.84 -2.54
CA VAL A 177 -15.05 -5.90 -3.32
C VAL A 177 -14.78 -6.53 -4.67
N SER A 178 -15.67 -7.43 -5.09
CA SER A 178 -15.62 -8.07 -6.41
C SER A 178 -16.87 -7.75 -7.23
N ASN A 179 -16.84 -8.09 -8.54
CA ASN A 179 -17.99 -8.04 -9.44
C ASN A 179 -18.96 -9.21 -9.27
N GLN A 180 -18.58 -10.21 -8.49
CA GLN A 180 -19.45 -11.36 -8.25
C GLN A 180 -20.51 -10.96 -7.23
N GLU A 181 -21.76 -10.94 -7.69
CA GLU A 181 -22.94 -10.85 -6.84
C GLU A 181 -23.24 -12.22 -6.20
#